data_726d03e60277f05971d6746f3be5eea1
#
_entry.id   726d03e60277f05971d6746f3be5eea1
#
_cell.length_a   1.000
_cell.length_b   1.000
_cell.length_c   1.000
_cell.angle_alpha   90.00
_cell.angle_beta   90.00
_cell.angle_gamma   90.00
#
_symmetry.space_group_name_H-M   'P 1'
#
loop_
_entity.id
_entity.type
_entity.pdbx_description
1 polymer ?
#
loop_
_entity_poly.entity_id
_entity_poly.type
_entity_poly.pdbx_seq_one_letter_code
_entity_poly.pdbx_strand_id
1 'polypeptide(L)'
;MIKKQKLFCAKDYLVSGESFEVYWDNERKRAETKVKDKNKLFNYYQSENYDSHKKERSGIIDFLYFASQKVMFKYKENILIKHDPGKKVLDYGGGVGMFASYLSNKGYNTYLIEPFNKAKVIAKKKGLKVYESIENLPKQYLFNCITLWHVLEHIPQPEKIIKRLKNHLELDGKIFIALPNFKSFDSKYYERHWAALDVPRHLWHFTSEGIINTLESSGFEFIKKYPLWFDAIYISYLSEKYCGKRLSLIKGLFIGLLSNIKALFNHEYSSLVYVFKAKTS
;
A
#
# COMPACT_ATOMS: atom_id res chain seq x y z
N MET A 1 15.62 -16.59 -20.15
CA MET A 1 14.50 -16.73 -19.18
C MET A 1 15.01 -16.40 -17.78
N ILE A 2 14.44 -15.38 -17.13
CA ILE A 2 14.81 -14.99 -15.77
C ILE A 2 14.41 -16.13 -14.84
N LYS A 3 15.39 -16.73 -14.15
CA LYS A 3 15.16 -17.87 -13.25
C LYS A 3 14.57 -17.34 -11.93
N LYS A 4 13.23 -17.30 -11.83
CA LYS A 4 12.56 -16.99 -10.55
C LYS A 4 12.71 -18.19 -9.61
N GLN A 5 13.07 -17.91 -8.34
CA GLN A 5 13.23 -18.93 -7.32
C GLN A 5 11.95 -19.03 -6.48
N LYS A 6 11.38 -20.22 -6.35
CA LYS A 6 10.27 -20.46 -5.43
C LYS A 6 10.76 -20.31 -3.99
N LEU A 7 10.06 -19.47 -3.21
CA LEU A 7 10.35 -19.27 -1.80
C LEU A 7 9.52 -20.21 -0.92
N PHE A 8 8.19 -20.11 -1.03
CA PHE A 8 7.24 -20.88 -0.24
C PHE A 8 5.84 -20.82 -0.88
N CYS A 9 4.89 -21.55 -0.26
CA CYS A 9 3.47 -21.36 -0.47
C CYS A 9 2.87 -20.60 0.72
N ALA A 10 2.11 -19.54 0.47
CA ALA A 10 1.36 -18.77 1.46
C ALA A 10 -0.13 -19.02 1.30
N LYS A 11 -0.89 -18.97 2.41
CA LYS A 11 -2.32 -19.22 2.44
C LYS A 11 -3.10 -17.91 2.44
N ASP A 12 -4.21 -17.84 1.69
CA ASP A 12 -5.22 -16.80 1.84
C ASP A 12 -6.03 -17.06 3.11
N TYR A 13 -5.72 -16.34 4.17
CA TYR A 13 -6.41 -16.46 5.46
C TYR A 13 -7.71 -15.67 5.53
N LEU A 14 -7.96 -14.75 4.59
CA LEU A 14 -9.08 -13.81 4.67
C LEU A 14 -10.32 -14.29 3.91
N VAL A 15 -10.14 -14.98 2.77
CA VAL A 15 -11.24 -15.23 1.85
C VAL A 15 -11.38 -16.71 1.48
N SER A 16 -10.42 -17.26 0.72
CA SER A 16 -10.59 -18.55 0.06
C SER A 16 -10.01 -19.73 0.84
N GLY A 17 -9.03 -19.50 1.70
CA GLY A 17 -8.25 -20.55 2.33
C GLY A 17 -7.28 -21.27 1.37
N GLU A 18 -7.23 -20.89 0.09
CA GLU A 18 -6.34 -21.45 -0.92
C GLU A 18 -4.87 -21.06 -0.66
N SER A 19 -3.96 -21.87 -1.21
CA SER A 19 -2.51 -21.60 -1.11
C SER A 19 -1.95 -21.14 -2.45
N PHE A 20 -1.09 -20.13 -2.40
CA PHE A 20 -0.45 -19.51 -3.55
C PHE A 20 1.07 -19.59 -3.44
N GLU A 21 1.73 -19.90 -4.54
CA GLU A 21 3.17 -19.93 -4.62
C GLU A 21 3.74 -18.51 -4.70
N VAL A 22 4.79 -18.25 -3.91
CA VAL A 22 5.54 -16.98 -3.91
C VAL A 22 6.94 -17.24 -4.46
N TYR A 23 7.33 -16.45 -5.46
CA TYR A 23 8.61 -16.55 -6.16
C TYR A 23 9.43 -15.29 -5.97
N TRP A 24 10.73 -15.43 -5.76
CA TRP A 24 11.69 -14.35 -5.76
C TRP A 24 12.18 -14.05 -7.18
N ASP A 25 12.16 -12.77 -7.55
CA ASP A 25 12.75 -12.25 -8.78
C ASP A 25 14.04 -11.48 -8.42
N ASN A 26 15.18 -12.09 -8.70
CA ASN A 26 16.46 -11.51 -8.31
C ASN A 26 16.83 -10.26 -9.13
N GLU A 27 16.35 -10.15 -10.35
CA GLU A 27 16.58 -8.97 -11.20
C GLU A 27 15.77 -7.77 -10.72
N ARG A 28 14.47 -7.98 -10.44
CA ARG A 28 13.58 -6.92 -9.96
C ARG A 28 13.63 -6.67 -8.45
N LYS A 29 14.40 -7.49 -7.70
CA LYS A 29 14.54 -7.39 -6.23
C LYS A 29 13.20 -7.33 -5.50
N ARG A 30 12.24 -8.12 -5.96
CA ARG A 30 10.91 -8.26 -5.36
C ARG A 30 10.40 -9.69 -5.49
N ALA A 31 9.45 -10.09 -4.63
CA ALA A 31 8.78 -11.37 -4.82
C ALA A 31 7.43 -11.18 -5.53
N GLU A 32 6.92 -12.25 -6.12
CA GLU A 32 5.68 -12.30 -6.89
C GLU A 32 4.81 -13.45 -6.40
N THR A 33 3.53 -13.17 -6.19
CA THR A 33 2.49 -14.20 -5.99
C THR A 33 2.07 -14.75 -7.35
N LYS A 34 2.20 -16.07 -7.54
CA LYS A 34 1.76 -16.73 -8.78
C LYS A 34 0.26 -16.96 -8.73
N VAL A 35 -0.46 -16.26 -9.58
CA VAL A 35 -1.90 -16.42 -9.77
C VAL A 35 -2.13 -17.10 -11.10
N LYS A 36 -2.82 -18.27 -11.09
CA LYS A 36 -3.09 -19.06 -12.30
C LYS A 36 -4.05 -18.36 -13.25
N ASP A 37 -5.09 -17.73 -12.72
CA ASP A 37 -6.10 -17.01 -13.49
C ASP A 37 -6.28 -15.59 -12.91
N LYS A 38 -5.70 -14.62 -13.60
CA LYS A 38 -5.77 -13.21 -13.21
C LYS A 38 -7.19 -12.63 -13.28
N ASN A 39 -8.10 -13.23 -14.06
CA ASN A 39 -9.49 -12.77 -14.16
C ASN A 39 -10.26 -13.05 -12.87
N LYS A 40 -9.84 -14.06 -12.10
CA LYS A 40 -10.44 -14.39 -10.81
C LYS A 40 -9.99 -13.51 -9.66
N LEU A 41 -8.97 -12.66 -9.86
CA LEU A 41 -8.47 -11.76 -8.79
C LEU A 41 -9.59 -10.90 -8.20
N PHE A 42 -10.53 -10.44 -9.03
CA PHE A 42 -11.65 -9.62 -8.57
C PHE A 42 -12.51 -10.32 -7.51
N ASN A 43 -12.66 -11.64 -7.57
CA ASN A 43 -13.47 -12.42 -6.62
C ASN A 43 -12.88 -12.38 -5.19
N TYR A 44 -11.55 -12.24 -5.05
CA TYR A 44 -10.89 -12.16 -3.75
C TYR A 44 -11.08 -10.80 -3.05
N TYR A 45 -11.68 -9.81 -3.74
CA TYR A 45 -12.07 -8.52 -3.17
C TYR A 45 -13.55 -8.43 -2.83
N GLN A 46 -14.39 -9.35 -3.31
CA GLN A 46 -15.85 -9.28 -3.19
C GLN A 46 -16.42 -10.02 -1.97
N SER A 47 -15.60 -10.66 -1.13
CA SER A 47 -16.14 -11.43 -0.01
C SER A 47 -16.63 -10.54 1.12
N GLU A 48 -17.73 -10.94 1.75
CA GLU A 48 -18.26 -10.30 2.98
C GLU A 48 -17.24 -10.32 4.12
N ASN A 49 -16.35 -11.32 4.15
CA ASN A 49 -15.26 -11.41 5.11
C ASN A 49 -14.22 -10.30 4.94
N TYR A 50 -13.96 -9.86 3.71
CA TYR A 50 -13.07 -8.72 3.45
C TYR A 50 -13.72 -7.39 3.92
N ASP A 51 -15.05 -7.27 3.78
CA ASP A 51 -15.84 -6.13 4.28
C ASP A 51 -16.07 -6.22 5.80
N SER A 52 -16.18 -7.43 6.40
CA SER A 52 -16.46 -7.64 7.83
C SER A 52 -15.29 -7.28 8.73
N HIS A 53 -14.03 -7.43 8.27
CA HIS A 53 -12.87 -6.88 8.99
C HIS A 53 -12.97 -5.36 9.22
N LYS A 54 -13.86 -4.67 8.47
CA LYS A 54 -14.19 -3.25 8.66
C LYS A 54 -15.42 -3.03 9.57
N LYS A 55 -16.27 -4.05 9.81
CA LYS A 55 -17.57 -3.89 10.49
C LYS A 55 -17.62 -4.36 11.95
N GLU A 56 -16.77 -5.29 12.38
CA GLU A 56 -16.81 -5.83 13.77
C GLU A 56 -15.94 -5.02 14.74
N ARG A 57 -16.12 -3.71 14.75
CA ARG A 57 -15.45 -2.86 15.73
C ARG A 57 -16.52 -2.11 16.49
N SER A 58 -16.62 -2.30 17.81
CA SER A 58 -17.52 -1.54 18.67
C SER A 58 -16.77 -1.00 19.90
N GLY A 59 -17.15 0.18 20.37
CA GLY A 59 -16.66 0.78 21.60
C GLY A 59 -15.22 1.31 21.55
N ILE A 60 -14.39 0.92 22.52
CA ILE A 60 -13.02 1.42 22.73
C ILE A 60 -12.11 1.14 21.51
N ILE A 61 -12.30 -0.01 20.84
CA ILE A 61 -11.48 -0.39 19.67
C ILE A 61 -11.75 0.55 18.50
N ASP A 62 -13.00 0.96 18.28
CA ASP A 62 -13.33 1.95 17.26
C ASP A 62 -12.73 3.32 17.56
N PHE A 63 -12.81 3.76 18.82
CA PHE A 63 -12.17 5.00 19.23
C PHE A 63 -10.66 4.99 18.99
N LEU A 64 -9.97 3.93 19.39
CA LEU A 64 -8.52 3.78 19.15
C LEU A 64 -8.19 3.72 17.67
N TYR A 65 -9.02 3.05 16.86
CA TYR A 65 -8.86 3.02 15.42
C TYR A 65 -9.01 4.41 14.78
N PHE A 66 -10.06 5.16 15.12
CA PHE A 66 -10.26 6.51 14.59
C PHE A 66 -9.19 7.48 15.09
N ALA A 67 -8.74 7.33 16.33
CA ALA A 67 -7.63 8.14 16.85
C ALA A 67 -6.33 7.84 16.10
N SER A 68 -5.99 6.56 15.92
CA SER A 68 -4.80 6.17 15.16
C SER A 68 -4.88 6.60 13.69
N GLN A 69 -6.07 6.53 13.07
CA GLN A 69 -6.29 7.00 11.70
C GLN A 69 -6.04 8.51 11.55
N LYS A 70 -6.54 9.33 12.50
CA LYS A 70 -6.28 10.77 12.50
C LYS A 70 -4.78 11.08 12.64
N VAL A 71 -4.08 10.38 13.54
CA VAL A 71 -2.62 10.51 13.71
C VAL A 71 -1.91 10.13 12.42
N MET A 72 -2.30 9.03 11.79
CA MET A 72 -1.70 8.59 10.53
C MET A 72 -1.98 9.54 9.36
N PHE A 73 -3.18 10.13 9.27
CA PHE A 73 -3.48 11.13 8.25
C PHE A 73 -2.63 12.39 8.44
N LYS A 74 -2.49 12.86 9.67
CA LYS A 74 -1.61 13.99 10.00
C LYS A 74 -0.15 13.67 9.67
N TYR A 75 0.30 12.45 9.98
CA TYR A 75 1.65 12.02 9.64
C TYR A 75 1.88 11.97 8.13
N LYS A 76 0.95 11.40 7.35
CA LYS A 76 0.98 11.38 5.89
C LYS A 76 0.98 12.81 5.32
N GLU A 77 0.11 13.69 5.83
CA GLU A 77 0.09 15.12 5.45
C GLU A 77 1.43 15.79 5.74
N ASN A 78 2.03 15.54 6.91
CA ASN A 78 3.34 16.09 7.27
C ASN A 78 4.46 15.62 6.32
N ILE A 79 4.40 14.36 5.83
CA ILE A 79 5.32 13.88 4.79
C ILE A 79 5.11 14.68 3.49
N LEU A 80 3.86 14.91 3.09
CA LEU A 80 3.57 15.72 1.91
C LEU A 80 4.15 17.13 2.08
N ILE A 81 3.84 17.82 3.18
CA ILE A 81 4.28 19.21 3.45
C ILE A 81 5.80 19.33 3.41
N LYS A 82 6.55 18.36 3.95
CA LYS A 82 8.02 18.36 3.94
C LYS A 82 8.64 18.39 2.54
N HIS A 83 7.87 17.99 1.55
CA HIS A 83 8.32 17.95 0.15
C HIS A 83 7.69 19.03 -0.72
N ASP A 84 6.96 19.97 -0.11
CA ASP A 84 6.25 21.06 -0.80
C ASP A 84 5.50 20.59 -2.06
N PRO A 85 4.47 19.73 -1.90
CA PRO A 85 3.86 19.05 -3.04
C PRO A 85 2.86 19.93 -3.80
N GLY A 86 2.70 21.20 -3.42
CA GLY A 86 1.58 22.02 -3.90
C GLY A 86 0.22 21.55 -3.39
N LYS A 87 -0.87 22.06 -3.96
CA LYS A 87 -2.23 21.84 -3.45
C LYS A 87 -3.09 20.90 -4.30
N LYS A 88 -2.67 20.53 -5.51
CA LYS A 88 -3.45 19.67 -6.41
C LYS A 88 -2.97 18.22 -6.30
N VAL A 89 -3.78 17.38 -5.67
CA VAL A 89 -3.41 16.01 -5.28
C VAL A 89 -4.30 14.98 -5.97
N LEU A 90 -3.69 13.95 -6.52
CA LEU A 90 -4.37 12.74 -6.98
C LEU A 90 -4.08 11.59 -6.00
N ASP A 91 -5.13 11.04 -5.37
CA ASP A 91 -5.04 9.83 -4.55
C ASP A 91 -5.45 8.62 -5.39
N TYR A 92 -4.48 7.83 -5.81
CA TYR A 92 -4.70 6.67 -6.69
C TYR A 92 -5.00 5.42 -5.85
N GLY A 93 -6.17 4.81 -6.07
CA GLY A 93 -6.64 3.68 -5.29
C GLY A 93 -7.08 4.06 -3.87
N GLY A 94 -7.57 5.28 -3.66
CA GLY A 94 -7.87 5.82 -2.34
C GLY A 94 -9.12 5.26 -1.66
N GLY A 95 -9.74 4.21 -2.22
CA GLY A 95 -10.88 3.51 -1.64
C GLY A 95 -12.08 4.43 -1.43
N VAL A 96 -12.65 4.42 -0.23
CA VAL A 96 -13.79 5.29 0.15
C VAL A 96 -13.40 6.77 0.35
N GLY A 97 -12.19 7.15 -0.01
CA GLY A 97 -11.72 8.54 -0.06
C GLY A 97 -11.48 9.17 1.32
N MET A 98 -11.11 8.39 2.34
CA MET A 98 -10.91 8.95 3.70
C MET A 98 -9.76 9.95 3.75
N PHE A 99 -8.59 9.60 3.18
CA PHE A 99 -7.43 10.49 3.15
C PHE A 99 -7.64 11.67 2.20
N ALA A 100 -8.22 11.42 1.01
CA ALA A 100 -8.57 12.48 0.07
C ALA A 100 -9.54 13.51 0.69
N SER A 101 -10.57 13.06 1.44
CA SER A 101 -11.47 13.95 2.18
C SER A 101 -10.75 14.73 3.28
N TYR A 102 -9.84 14.08 4.01
CA TYR A 102 -9.03 14.75 5.02
C TYR A 102 -8.20 15.88 4.38
N LEU A 103 -7.54 15.64 3.26
CA LEU A 103 -6.78 16.66 2.54
C LEU A 103 -7.68 17.77 1.98
N SER A 104 -8.86 17.41 1.43
CA SER A 104 -9.84 18.39 0.94
C SER A 104 -10.26 19.36 2.03
N ASN A 105 -10.53 18.86 3.25
CA ASN A 105 -10.86 19.69 4.42
C ASN A 105 -9.68 20.56 4.90
N LYS A 106 -8.46 20.29 4.44
CA LYS A 106 -7.24 21.09 4.66
C LYS A 106 -6.94 22.06 3.52
N GLY A 107 -7.87 22.20 2.56
CA GLY A 107 -7.74 23.13 1.44
C GLY A 107 -6.91 22.62 0.26
N TYR A 108 -6.69 21.30 0.18
CA TYR A 108 -6.13 20.68 -1.02
C TYR A 108 -7.24 20.46 -2.07
N ASN A 109 -6.92 20.63 -3.34
CA ASN A 109 -7.79 20.26 -4.47
C ASN A 109 -7.56 18.78 -4.80
N THR A 110 -8.38 17.91 -4.21
CA THR A 110 -8.18 16.47 -4.25
C THR A 110 -8.99 15.78 -5.34
N TYR A 111 -8.36 14.85 -6.00
CA TYR A 111 -8.92 13.94 -6.99
C TYR A 111 -8.66 12.51 -6.55
N LEU A 112 -9.56 11.60 -6.89
CA LEU A 112 -9.49 10.20 -6.51
C LEU A 112 -9.63 9.30 -7.74
N ILE A 113 -8.79 8.29 -7.86
CA ILE A 113 -9.03 7.16 -8.76
C ILE A 113 -9.38 5.95 -7.91
N GLU A 114 -10.54 5.33 -8.19
CA GLU A 114 -11.02 4.14 -7.48
C GLU A 114 -11.87 3.27 -8.42
N PRO A 115 -11.44 2.02 -8.72
CA PRO A 115 -12.17 1.15 -9.64
C PRO A 115 -13.43 0.52 -9.03
N PHE A 116 -13.48 0.32 -7.70
CA PHE A 116 -14.58 -0.41 -7.06
C PHE A 116 -15.82 0.45 -6.85
N ASN A 117 -16.96 0.03 -7.43
CA ASN A 117 -18.21 0.81 -7.41
C ASN A 117 -18.68 1.19 -6.00
N LYS A 118 -18.67 0.26 -5.04
CA LYS A 118 -19.09 0.55 -3.66
C LYS A 118 -18.27 1.69 -3.05
N ALA A 119 -16.94 1.65 -3.22
CA ALA A 119 -16.03 2.68 -2.71
C ALA A 119 -16.20 4.02 -3.44
N LYS A 120 -16.34 4.00 -4.78
CA LYS A 120 -16.62 5.21 -5.60
C LYS A 120 -17.87 5.94 -5.13
N VAL A 121 -18.97 5.22 -4.89
CA VAL A 121 -20.23 5.84 -4.45
C VAL A 121 -20.05 6.53 -3.10
N ILE A 122 -19.35 5.90 -2.15
CA ILE A 122 -19.08 6.49 -0.84
C ILE A 122 -18.19 7.73 -0.96
N ALA A 123 -17.14 7.67 -1.79
CA ALA A 123 -16.23 8.79 -2.01
C ALA A 123 -16.94 9.98 -2.69
N LYS A 124 -17.80 9.72 -3.68
CA LYS A 124 -18.63 10.77 -4.33
C LYS A 124 -19.59 11.44 -3.35
N LYS A 125 -20.21 10.68 -2.43
CA LYS A 125 -21.08 11.25 -1.37
C LYS A 125 -20.33 12.19 -0.43
N LYS A 126 -19.00 12.09 -0.32
CA LYS A 126 -18.13 13.00 0.43
C LYS A 126 -17.73 14.26 -0.38
N GLY A 127 -18.28 14.45 -1.59
CA GLY A 127 -17.97 15.58 -2.45
C GLY A 127 -16.65 15.48 -3.22
N LEU A 128 -16.01 14.30 -3.26
CA LEU A 128 -14.75 14.11 -3.98
C LEU A 128 -14.95 13.98 -5.49
N LYS A 129 -13.96 14.45 -6.26
CA LYS A 129 -13.86 14.23 -7.71
C LYS A 129 -13.29 12.84 -7.97
N VAL A 130 -14.15 11.87 -8.33
CA VAL A 130 -13.79 10.45 -8.42
C VAL A 130 -13.83 9.96 -9.87
N TYR A 131 -12.74 9.35 -10.31
CA TYR A 131 -12.58 8.67 -11.59
C TYR A 131 -12.44 7.17 -11.37
N GLU A 132 -12.86 6.38 -12.36
CA GLU A 132 -12.79 4.91 -12.26
C GLU A 132 -11.39 4.38 -12.54
N SER A 133 -10.71 5.00 -13.48
CA SER A 133 -9.36 4.62 -13.88
C SER A 133 -8.57 5.83 -14.37
N ILE A 134 -7.28 5.65 -14.60
CA ILE A 134 -6.41 6.70 -15.12
C ILE A 134 -6.79 7.08 -16.57
N GLU A 135 -7.38 6.15 -17.32
CA GLU A 135 -7.88 6.37 -18.67
C GLU A 135 -9.07 7.33 -18.71
N ASN A 136 -9.87 7.38 -17.65
CA ASN A 136 -11.00 8.28 -17.51
C ASN A 136 -10.59 9.68 -17.03
N LEU A 137 -9.35 9.85 -16.59
CA LEU A 137 -8.82 11.13 -16.14
C LEU A 137 -8.48 11.99 -17.39
N PRO A 138 -8.97 13.25 -17.50
CA PRO A 138 -8.62 14.12 -18.62
C PRO A 138 -7.10 14.32 -18.73
N LYS A 139 -6.56 14.17 -19.93
CA LYS A 139 -5.09 14.24 -20.19
C LYS A 139 -4.46 15.56 -19.74
N GLN A 140 -5.21 16.66 -19.79
CA GLN A 140 -4.74 17.99 -19.35
C GLN A 140 -4.66 18.13 -17.82
N TYR A 141 -5.13 17.15 -17.05
CA TYR A 141 -5.05 17.22 -15.60
C TYR A 141 -3.64 16.82 -15.15
N LEU A 142 -2.90 17.82 -14.70
CA LEU A 142 -1.61 17.66 -14.05
C LEU A 142 -1.76 17.88 -12.54
N PHE A 143 -0.98 17.17 -11.76
CA PHE A 143 -0.99 17.16 -10.30
C PHE A 143 0.38 17.52 -9.75
N ASN A 144 0.39 18.30 -8.68
CA ASN A 144 1.62 18.57 -7.96
C ASN A 144 2.08 17.32 -7.17
N CYS A 145 1.10 16.48 -6.77
CA CYS A 145 1.33 15.31 -5.96
C CYS A 145 0.41 14.15 -6.37
N ILE A 146 0.96 12.96 -6.45
CA ILE A 146 0.22 11.71 -6.60
C ILE A 146 0.54 10.81 -5.43
N THR A 147 -0.48 10.22 -4.78
CA THR A 147 -0.32 9.31 -3.65
C THR A 147 -0.86 7.93 -3.98
N LEU A 148 -0.14 6.87 -3.55
CA LEU A 148 -0.56 5.47 -3.59
C LEU A 148 -0.31 4.87 -2.20
N TRP A 149 -1.37 4.65 -1.44
CA TRP A 149 -1.29 4.12 -0.08
C TRP A 149 -1.69 2.65 -0.06
N HIS A 150 -0.72 1.72 -0.11
CA HIS A 150 -0.94 0.28 -0.20
C HIS A 150 -1.81 -0.10 -1.42
N VAL A 151 -1.33 0.25 -2.60
CA VAL A 151 -2.06 0.07 -3.87
C VAL A 151 -1.18 -0.60 -4.93
N LEU A 152 0.08 -0.20 -5.04
CA LEU A 152 0.95 -0.62 -6.14
C LEU A 152 1.21 -2.13 -6.14
N GLU A 153 1.23 -2.75 -4.96
CA GLU A 153 1.36 -4.20 -4.76
C GLU A 153 0.20 -5.02 -5.34
N HIS A 154 -0.96 -4.41 -5.51
CA HIS A 154 -2.15 -5.04 -6.11
C HIS A 154 -2.20 -4.93 -7.64
N ILE A 155 -1.40 -4.03 -8.23
CA ILE A 155 -1.50 -3.70 -9.65
C ILE A 155 -0.77 -4.73 -10.51
N PRO A 156 -1.44 -5.41 -11.48
CA PRO A 156 -0.80 -6.43 -12.29
C PRO A 156 0.41 -5.96 -13.11
N GLN A 157 0.42 -4.71 -13.55
CA GLN A 157 1.47 -4.08 -14.36
C GLN A 157 1.92 -2.75 -13.73
N PRO A 158 2.63 -2.78 -12.60
CA PRO A 158 2.96 -1.57 -11.84
C PRO A 158 3.81 -0.58 -12.65
N GLU A 159 4.77 -1.04 -13.44
CA GLU A 159 5.62 -0.20 -14.28
C GLU A 159 4.81 0.59 -15.31
N LYS A 160 3.76 -0.02 -15.87
CA LYS A 160 2.87 0.63 -16.85
C LYS A 160 2.06 1.75 -16.20
N ILE A 161 1.53 1.49 -15.00
CA ILE A 161 0.76 2.51 -14.25
C ILE A 161 1.67 3.65 -13.80
N ILE A 162 2.87 3.35 -13.30
CA ILE A 162 3.84 4.39 -12.89
C ILE A 162 4.16 5.32 -14.06
N LYS A 163 4.44 4.77 -15.26
CA LYS A 163 4.70 5.58 -16.47
C LYS A 163 3.50 6.46 -16.85
N ARG A 164 2.27 5.95 -16.71
CA ARG A 164 1.05 6.75 -16.97
C ARG A 164 0.87 7.85 -15.92
N LEU A 165 1.08 7.54 -14.65
CA LEU A 165 1.00 8.53 -13.57
C LEU A 165 2.03 9.64 -13.74
N LYS A 166 3.24 9.34 -14.28
CA LYS A 166 4.25 10.34 -14.62
C LYS A 166 3.70 11.41 -15.57
N ASN A 167 2.91 11.02 -16.57
CA ASN A 167 2.31 11.95 -17.54
C ASN A 167 1.24 12.88 -16.94
N HIS A 168 0.81 12.61 -15.72
CA HIS A 168 -0.12 13.44 -14.95
C HIS A 168 0.55 14.22 -13.81
N LEU A 169 1.88 14.24 -13.75
CA LEU A 169 2.61 15.09 -12.81
C LEU A 169 3.00 16.41 -13.45
N GLU A 170 2.86 17.49 -12.67
CA GLU A 170 3.43 18.80 -12.97
C GLU A 170 4.97 18.69 -13.06
N LEU A 171 5.59 19.71 -13.62
CA LEU A 171 7.05 19.87 -13.51
C LEU A 171 7.42 19.92 -12.03
N ASP A 172 8.42 19.12 -11.64
CA ASP A 172 8.81 18.94 -10.23
C ASP A 172 7.78 18.22 -9.35
N GLY A 173 6.68 17.73 -9.93
CA GLY A 173 5.67 16.95 -9.24
C GLY A 173 6.24 15.69 -8.60
N LYS A 174 5.64 15.26 -7.49
CA LYS A 174 6.13 14.15 -6.68
C LYS A 174 5.12 13.04 -6.56
N ILE A 175 5.61 11.81 -6.47
CA ILE A 175 4.81 10.63 -6.20
C ILE A 175 5.21 10.03 -4.84
N PHE A 176 4.19 9.70 -4.03
CA PHE A 176 4.34 9.12 -2.70
C PHE A 176 3.72 7.73 -2.71
N ILE A 177 4.50 6.70 -2.43
CA ILE A 177 4.07 5.31 -2.53
C ILE A 177 4.33 4.61 -1.20
N ALA A 178 3.27 4.19 -0.52
CA ALA A 178 3.37 3.36 0.67
C ALA A 178 3.25 1.88 0.30
N LEU A 179 4.16 1.06 0.81
CA LEU A 179 4.21 -0.38 0.54
C LEU A 179 4.67 -1.17 1.76
N PRO A 180 4.16 -2.40 1.95
CA PRO A 180 4.79 -3.37 2.83
C PRO A 180 6.19 -3.71 2.31
N ASN A 181 7.13 -3.92 3.24
CA ASN A 181 8.53 -4.17 2.91
C ASN A 181 8.90 -5.64 3.16
N PHE A 182 9.13 -6.37 2.09
CA PHE A 182 9.45 -7.80 2.16
C PHE A 182 10.79 -8.12 2.85
N LYS A 183 11.67 -7.12 3.05
CA LYS A 183 12.94 -7.26 3.79
C LYS A 183 12.83 -6.90 5.27
N SER A 184 11.67 -6.53 5.78
CA SER A 184 11.47 -6.20 7.20
C SER A 184 11.75 -7.37 8.12
N PHE A 185 11.98 -7.08 9.40
CA PHE A 185 12.23 -8.13 10.39
C PHE A 185 10.99 -9.03 10.59
N ASP A 186 9.81 -8.45 10.72
CA ASP A 186 8.56 -9.20 10.88
C ASP A 186 8.24 -10.06 9.65
N SER A 187 8.52 -9.59 8.43
CA SER A 187 8.40 -10.41 7.21
C SER A 187 9.27 -11.67 7.29
N LYS A 188 10.53 -11.52 7.68
CA LYS A 188 11.47 -12.65 7.84
C LYS A 188 11.08 -13.57 8.99
N TYR A 189 10.51 -13.02 10.07
CA TYR A 189 10.12 -13.77 11.26
C TYR A 189 8.90 -14.65 11.01
N TYR A 190 7.87 -14.11 10.29
CA TYR A 190 6.63 -14.81 10.02
C TYR A 190 6.64 -15.61 8.71
N GLU A 191 7.55 -15.30 7.80
CA GLU A 191 7.67 -15.96 6.49
C GLU A 191 6.31 -16.10 5.77
N ARG A 192 5.88 -17.36 5.49
CA ARG A 192 4.60 -17.67 4.84
C ARG A 192 3.35 -17.21 5.61
N HIS A 193 3.48 -16.92 6.89
CA HIS A 193 2.40 -16.44 7.77
C HIS A 193 2.38 -14.92 7.92
N TRP A 194 3.32 -14.20 7.28
CA TRP A 194 3.34 -12.75 7.33
C TRP A 194 2.07 -12.17 6.72
N ALA A 195 1.28 -11.44 7.51
CA ALA A 195 -0.05 -10.99 7.11
C ALA A 195 -0.02 -10.02 5.91
N ALA A 196 1.08 -9.27 5.75
CA ALA A 196 1.23 -8.37 4.60
C ALA A 196 1.61 -9.07 3.28
N LEU A 197 1.72 -10.42 3.27
CA LEU A 197 1.69 -11.16 2.00
C LEU A 197 0.34 -11.04 1.32
N ASP A 198 -0.75 -11.05 2.09
CA ASP A 198 -2.13 -10.87 1.63
C ASP A 198 -2.43 -11.52 0.27
N VAL A 199 -1.99 -12.77 0.12
CA VAL A 199 -2.17 -13.53 -1.13
C VAL A 199 -3.64 -13.91 -1.35
N PRO A 200 -4.16 -13.88 -2.59
CA PRO A 200 -3.48 -13.48 -3.82
C PRO A 200 -3.65 -11.99 -4.17
N ARG A 201 -4.23 -11.17 -3.30
CA ARG A 201 -4.51 -9.75 -3.54
C ARG A 201 -3.23 -8.95 -3.74
N HIS A 202 -2.18 -9.17 -2.93
CA HIS A 202 -0.84 -8.67 -3.19
C HIS A 202 -0.15 -9.55 -4.23
N LEU A 203 -0.01 -9.02 -5.44
CA LEU A 203 0.69 -9.67 -6.54
C LEU A 203 2.20 -9.52 -6.43
N TRP A 204 2.65 -8.44 -5.80
CA TRP A 204 4.04 -8.07 -5.66
C TRP A 204 4.40 -7.81 -4.21
N HIS A 205 5.57 -8.33 -3.82
CA HIS A 205 6.14 -8.11 -2.48
C HIS A 205 7.44 -7.34 -2.66
N PHE A 206 7.35 -6.02 -2.57
CA PHE A 206 8.47 -5.13 -2.83
C PHE A 206 9.49 -5.14 -1.69
N THR A 207 10.76 -4.97 -2.06
CA THR A 207 11.82 -4.50 -1.15
C THR A 207 12.09 -3.03 -1.42
N SER A 208 12.81 -2.34 -0.52
CA SER A 208 13.24 -0.96 -0.75
C SER A 208 14.02 -0.82 -2.07
N GLU A 209 14.94 -1.72 -2.35
CA GLU A 209 15.71 -1.77 -3.59
C GLU A 209 14.80 -1.99 -4.82
N GLY A 210 13.85 -2.94 -4.72
CA GLY A 210 12.97 -3.29 -5.83
C GLY A 210 12.03 -2.15 -6.24
N ILE A 211 11.46 -1.41 -5.28
CA ILE A 211 10.61 -0.26 -5.62
C ILE A 211 11.43 0.91 -6.16
N ILE A 212 12.61 1.19 -5.61
CA ILE A 212 13.49 2.25 -6.11
C ILE A 212 13.87 1.96 -7.56
N ASN A 213 14.38 0.77 -7.87
CA ASN A 213 14.73 0.37 -9.23
C ASN A 213 13.53 0.47 -10.20
N THR A 214 12.34 0.07 -9.74
CA THR A 214 11.11 0.13 -10.55
C THR A 214 10.74 1.57 -10.91
N LEU A 215 10.85 2.51 -9.98
CA LEU A 215 10.54 3.92 -10.22
C LEU A 215 11.64 4.61 -11.06
N GLU A 216 12.90 4.35 -10.76
CA GLU A 216 14.03 4.95 -11.50
C GLU A 216 14.05 4.52 -12.97
N SER A 217 13.78 3.24 -13.26
CA SER A 217 13.62 2.74 -14.63
C SER A 217 12.38 3.29 -15.34
N SER A 218 11.44 3.84 -14.59
CA SER A 218 10.23 4.50 -15.11
C SER A 218 10.35 6.02 -15.22
N GLY A 219 11.57 6.57 -15.01
CA GLY A 219 11.87 8.00 -15.19
C GLY A 219 11.60 8.85 -13.96
N PHE A 220 11.74 8.28 -12.77
CA PHE A 220 11.70 9.01 -11.50
C PHE A 220 13.07 9.04 -10.84
N GLU A 221 13.23 9.92 -9.87
CA GLU A 221 14.39 10.04 -8.99
C GLU A 221 13.93 9.79 -7.55
N PHE A 222 14.63 8.90 -6.84
CA PHE A 222 14.37 8.64 -5.43
C PHE A 222 14.82 9.82 -4.58
N ILE A 223 13.93 10.31 -3.71
CA ILE A 223 14.24 11.41 -2.77
C ILE A 223 14.47 10.85 -1.36
N LYS A 224 13.48 10.16 -0.81
CA LYS A 224 13.52 9.74 0.59
C LYS A 224 12.50 8.64 0.88
N LYS A 225 12.74 7.88 1.96
CA LYS A 225 11.75 6.97 2.53
C LYS A 225 11.41 7.34 3.98
N TYR A 226 10.16 7.03 4.39
CA TYR A 226 9.64 7.30 5.73
C TYR A 226 8.97 6.05 6.28
N PRO A 227 9.12 5.75 7.60
CA PRO A 227 8.49 4.58 8.20
C PRO A 227 6.98 4.75 8.44
N LEU A 228 6.24 3.64 8.40
CA LEU A 228 4.88 3.54 8.90
C LEU A 228 4.88 2.62 10.14
N TRP A 229 5.24 3.18 11.29
CA TRP A 229 5.53 2.40 12.52
C TRP A 229 4.35 1.57 13.03
N PHE A 230 3.12 2.05 12.86
CA PHE A 230 1.93 1.33 13.34
C PHE A 230 1.68 0.04 12.58
N ASP A 231 2.10 -0.03 11.33
CA ASP A 231 1.89 -1.20 10.47
C ASP A 231 2.60 -2.43 11.02
N ALA A 232 3.82 -2.29 11.56
CA ALA A 232 4.56 -3.40 12.13
C ALA A 232 3.77 -4.11 13.25
N ILE A 233 3.10 -3.34 14.12
CA ILE A 233 2.31 -3.86 15.24
C ILE A 233 1.06 -4.58 14.71
N TYR A 234 0.34 -3.94 13.80
CA TYR A 234 -0.90 -4.48 13.23
C TYR A 234 -0.64 -5.74 12.39
N ILE A 235 0.36 -5.70 11.51
CA ILE A 235 0.76 -6.82 10.67
C ILE A 235 1.24 -8.00 11.53
N SER A 236 2.05 -7.75 12.56
CA SER A 236 2.52 -8.80 13.48
C SER A 236 1.37 -9.42 14.27
N TYR A 237 0.40 -8.62 14.73
CA TYR A 237 -0.80 -9.13 15.39
C TYR A 237 -1.61 -10.06 14.49
N LEU A 238 -1.85 -9.67 13.24
CA LEU A 238 -2.56 -10.52 12.26
C LEU A 238 -1.75 -11.79 11.93
N SER A 239 -0.44 -11.67 11.79
CA SER A 239 0.44 -12.80 11.52
C SER A 239 0.41 -13.84 12.63
N GLU A 240 0.38 -13.41 13.90
CA GLU A 240 0.21 -14.33 15.05
C GLU A 240 -1.16 -15.02 15.03
N LYS A 241 -2.23 -14.34 14.58
CA LYS A 241 -3.54 -14.98 14.37
C LYS A 241 -3.46 -16.07 13.29
N TYR A 242 -2.75 -15.81 12.19
CA TYR A 242 -2.55 -16.80 11.12
C TYR A 242 -1.70 -18.00 11.58
N CYS A 243 -0.82 -17.80 12.55
CA CYS A 243 -0.10 -18.91 13.22
C CYS A 243 -0.97 -19.72 14.20
N GLY A 244 -2.23 -19.34 14.46
CA GLY A 244 -3.16 -20.05 15.33
C GLY A 244 -2.83 -19.95 16.84
N LYS A 245 -2.14 -18.89 17.29
CA LYS A 245 -1.68 -18.75 18.67
C LYS A 245 -2.65 -17.99 19.58
N ARG A 246 -2.87 -18.49 20.82
CA ARG A 246 -3.81 -17.88 21.79
C ARG A 246 -3.41 -16.48 22.25
N LEU A 247 -2.12 -16.15 22.33
CA LEU A 247 -1.61 -14.85 22.81
C LEU A 247 -1.20 -13.91 21.64
N SER A 248 -1.95 -13.96 20.53
CA SER A 248 -1.63 -13.22 19.31
C SER A 248 -1.45 -11.72 19.50
N LEU A 249 -2.24 -11.09 20.41
CA LEU A 249 -2.14 -9.67 20.67
C LEU A 249 -0.80 -9.29 21.35
N ILE A 250 -0.45 -9.98 22.45
CA ILE A 250 0.76 -9.68 23.22
C ILE A 250 2.01 -9.96 22.40
N LYS A 251 2.06 -11.13 21.76
CA LYS A 251 3.21 -11.51 20.96
C LYS A 251 3.33 -10.67 19.70
N GLY A 252 2.21 -10.37 19.03
CA GLY A 252 2.20 -9.47 17.87
C GLY A 252 2.68 -8.06 18.21
N LEU A 253 2.25 -7.50 19.36
CA LEU A 253 2.78 -6.24 19.86
C LEU A 253 4.30 -6.32 20.08
N PHE A 254 4.78 -7.36 20.77
CA PHE A 254 6.22 -7.55 21.05
C PHE A 254 7.04 -7.66 19.75
N ILE A 255 6.63 -8.50 18.81
CA ILE A 255 7.33 -8.68 17.52
C ILE A 255 7.28 -7.40 16.68
N GLY A 256 6.13 -6.71 16.64
CA GLY A 256 5.99 -5.45 15.92
C GLY A 256 6.90 -4.35 16.48
N LEU A 257 6.98 -4.23 17.81
CA LEU A 257 7.92 -3.32 18.47
C LEU A 257 9.38 -3.70 18.18
N LEU A 258 9.71 -4.98 18.27
CA LEU A 258 11.05 -5.50 17.96
C LEU A 258 11.41 -5.22 16.48
N SER A 259 10.46 -5.36 15.56
CA SER A 259 10.63 -5.02 14.15
C SER A 259 10.99 -3.54 14.00
N ASN A 260 10.26 -2.65 14.66
CA ASN A 260 10.55 -1.21 14.64
C ASN A 260 11.93 -0.88 15.25
N ILE A 261 12.29 -1.50 16.38
CA ILE A 261 13.61 -1.29 17.02
C ILE A 261 14.74 -1.73 16.09
N LYS A 262 14.65 -2.90 15.47
CA LYS A 262 15.64 -3.35 14.49
C LYS A 262 15.73 -2.44 13.28
N ALA A 263 14.59 -1.89 12.85
CA ALA A 263 14.52 -0.97 11.74
C ALA A 263 15.17 0.40 12.00
N LEU A 264 15.38 0.78 13.28
CA LEU A 264 16.18 1.98 13.62
C LEU A 264 17.64 1.86 13.12
N PHE A 265 18.17 0.63 13.06
CA PHE A 265 19.55 0.37 12.64
C PHE A 265 19.71 0.07 11.15
N ASN A 266 18.74 -0.63 10.54
CA ASN A 266 18.87 -1.07 9.15
C ASN A 266 17.91 -0.36 8.18
N HIS A 267 17.01 0.50 8.69
CA HIS A 267 16.02 1.26 7.93
C HIS A 267 15.02 0.39 7.14
N GLU A 268 14.84 -0.88 7.54
CA GLU A 268 13.91 -1.84 6.92
C GLU A 268 12.66 -2.02 7.80
N TYR A 269 11.84 -0.97 7.90
CA TYR A 269 10.56 -1.01 8.60
C TYR A 269 9.57 -1.91 7.87
N SER A 270 8.54 -2.39 8.59
CA SER A 270 7.50 -3.29 8.07
C SER A 270 6.74 -2.70 6.87
N SER A 271 6.46 -1.41 6.94
CA SER A 271 5.93 -0.63 5.80
C SER A 271 6.66 0.70 5.69
N LEU A 272 6.84 1.17 4.48
CA LEU A 272 7.58 2.39 4.15
C LEU A 272 6.81 3.24 3.13
N VAL A 273 6.88 4.56 3.31
CA VAL A 273 6.48 5.54 2.29
C VAL A 273 7.72 5.95 1.52
N TYR A 274 7.71 5.76 0.22
CA TYR A 274 8.78 6.20 -0.70
C TYR A 274 8.34 7.46 -1.42
N VAL A 275 9.22 8.43 -1.50
CA VAL A 275 9.02 9.71 -2.18
C VAL A 275 9.94 9.78 -3.38
N PHE A 276 9.34 10.06 -4.53
CA PHE A 276 10.07 10.23 -5.79
C PHE A 276 9.64 11.53 -6.48
N LYS A 277 10.55 12.07 -7.28
CA LYS A 277 10.32 13.20 -8.18
C LYS A 277 10.37 12.71 -9.63
N ALA A 278 9.49 13.21 -10.49
CA ALA A 278 9.60 12.95 -11.91
C ALA A 278 10.87 13.57 -12.47
N LYS A 279 11.69 12.79 -13.19
CA LYS A 279 12.83 13.33 -13.93
C LYS A 279 12.31 14.17 -15.09
N THR A 280 12.83 15.37 -15.23
CA THR A 280 12.71 16.15 -16.46
C THR A 280 13.45 15.40 -17.57
N SER A 281 12.74 15.10 -18.64
CA SER A 281 13.32 14.48 -19.85
C SER A 281 14.22 15.46 -20.59
#